data_05c1e265ffa63890d5253ece18cb314d
#
_entry.id   05c1e265ffa63890d5253ece18cb314d
#
_cell.length_a   1.000
_cell.length_b   1.000
_cell.length_c   1.000
_cell.angle_alpha   90.00
_cell.angle_beta   90.00
_cell.angle_gamma   90.00
#
_symmetry.space_group_name_H-M   'P 1'
#
loop_
_entity.id
_entity.type
_entity.pdbx_description
1 polymer ?
#
loop_
_entity_poly.entity_id
_entity_poly.type
_entity_poly.pdbx_seq_one_letter_code
_entity_poly.pdbx_strand_id
1 'polypeptide(L)'
;IDFGVSHCSDEAADLEKAVAQGTIDYIQQLKREGVIRHIGLSSHTPSVVQKVLDMKILDMLMFSINPAYDYNHGEYAIGGSDERSALYRRCQAEGVGISVMKAFSGGQLLDAKTSPFGQAMTEYQCIQYALDRPGVVTVLPGVRNREDLQRILGFFNATDEKKDYSMISSL
;
A
#
# COMPACT_ATOMS: atom_id res chain seq x y z
N ILE A 1 -22.23 -0.93 -4.14
CA ILE A 1 -20.77 -1.10 -4.27
C ILE A 1 -20.15 -0.67 -2.95
N ASP A 2 -19.19 -1.45 -2.41
CA ASP A 2 -18.59 -1.12 -1.12
C ASP A 2 -17.56 0.01 -1.27
N PHE A 3 -16.63 -0.09 -2.22
CA PHE A 3 -15.62 0.93 -2.46
C PHE A 3 -15.68 1.47 -3.90
N GLY A 4 -15.74 2.79 -4.03
CA GLY A 4 -15.43 3.49 -5.27
C GLY A 4 -13.99 4.01 -5.21
N VAL A 5 -13.10 3.53 -6.09
CA VAL A 5 -11.66 3.82 -6.04
C VAL A 5 -11.25 4.69 -7.22
N SER A 6 -10.67 5.87 -6.95
CA SER A 6 -9.92 6.62 -7.94
C SER A 6 -8.56 5.95 -8.14
N HIS A 7 -8.27 5.53 -9.37
CA HIS A 7 -7.10 4.70 -9.67
C HIS A 7 -5.94 5.52 -10.19
N CYS A 8 -4.72 5.21 -9.70
CA CYS A 8 -3.45 5.73 -10.22
C CYS A 8 -3.34 7.27 -10.25
N SER A 9 -3.62 7.93 -9.13
CA SER A 9 -3.37 9.36 -8.98
C SER A 9 -1.96 9.56 -8.42
N ASP A 10 -0.95 9.63 -9.27
CA ASP A 10 0.46 9.69 -8.86
C ASP A 10 1.08 11.08 -9.05
N GLU A 11 0.43 11.96 -9.82
CA GLU A 11 0.89 13.32 -10.03
C GLU A 11 -0.08 14.36 -9.46
N ALA A 12 0.49 15.44 -8.92
CA ALA A 12 -0.31 16.54 -8.40
C ALA A 12 -1.24 17.15 -9.47
N ALA A 13 -0.76 17.21 -10.73
CA ALA A 13 -1.53 17.69 -11.86
C ALA A 13 -2.77 16.85 -12.16
N ASP A 14 -2.70 15.52 -11.98
CA ASP A 14 -3.84 14.63 -12.16
C ASP A 14 -4.90 14.87 -11.09
N LEU A 15 -4.49 15.11 -9.86
CA LEU A 15 -5.40 15.47 -8.77
C LEU A 15 -6.07 16.82 -9.03
N GLU A 16 -5.30 17.84 -9.42
CA GLU A 16 -5.81 19.17 -9.76
C GLU A 16 -6.82 19.11 -10.92
N LYS A 17 -6.54 18.31 -11.93
CA LYS A 17 -7.45 18.04 -13.05
C LYS A 17 -8.72 17.34 -12.58
N ALA A 18 -8.63 16.33 -11.73
CA ALA A 18 -9.79 15.62 -11.19
C ALA A 18 -10.69 16.55 -10.37
N VAL A 19 -10.11 17.48 -9.60
CA VAL A 19 -10.85 18.51 -8.87
C VAL A 19 -11.52 19.47 -9.87
N ALA A 20 -10.77 20.02 -10.82
CA ALA A 20 -11.29 21.00 -11.80
C ALA A 20 -12.40 20.43 -12.69
N GLN A 21 -12.35 19.13 -12.99
CA GLN A 21 -13.37 18.45 -13.79
C GLN A 21 -14.59 17.97 -12.98
N GLY A 22 -14.61 18.21 -11.67
CA GLY A 22 -15.71 17.80 -10.80
C GLY A 22 -15.75 16.29 -10.48
N THR A 23 -14.67 15.54 -10.76
CA THR A 23 -14.59 14.11 -10.47
C THR A 23 -14.71 13.83 -8.98
N ILE A 24 -14.06 14.67 -8.15
CA ILE A 24 -14.11 14.56 -6.69
C ILE A 24 -15.52 14.81 -6.17
N ASP A 25 -16.21 15.83 -6.68
CA ASP A 25 -17.60 16.14 -6.32
C ASP A 25 -18.55 15.02 -6.72
N TYR A 26 -18.33 14.43 -7.90
CA TYR A 26 -19.14 13.31 -8.39
C TYR A 26 -18.97 12.05 -7.54
N ILE A 27 -17.75 11.68 -7.15
CA ILE A 27 -17.50 10.55 -6.25
C ILE A 27 -18.20 10.77 -4.90
N GLN A 28 -18.12 11.97 -4.35
CA GLN A 28 -18.82 12.31 -3.11
C GLN A 28 -20.34 12.26 -3.27
N GLN A 29 -20.87 12.67 -4.43
CA GLN A 29 -22.30 12.53 -4.74
C GLN A 29 -22.72 11.06 -4.75
N LEU A 30 -21.96 10.18 -5.41
CA LEU A 30 -22.24 8.73 -5.42
C LEU A 30 -22.27 8.13 -4.00
N LYS A 31 -21.40 8.62 -3.10
CA LYS A 31 -21.43 8.21 -1.69
C LYS A 31 -22.68 8.71 -0.99
N ARG A 32 -23.08 9.97 -1.19
CA ARG A 32 -24.33 10.52 -0.60
C ARG A 32 -25.59 9.79 -1.09
N GLU A 33 -25.59 9.39 -2.36
CA GLU A 33 -26.70 8.64 -2.97
C GLU A 33 -26.72 7.14 -2.59
N GLY A 34 -25.69 6.66 -1.85
CA GLY A 34 -25.58 5.25 -1.44
C GLY A 34 -25.19 4.29 -2.58
N VAL A 35 -24.77 4.80 -3.72
CA VAL A 35 -24.24 3.99 -4.85
C VAL A 35 -22.93 3.33 -4.46
N ILE A 36 -22.06 4.08 -3.79
CA ILE A 36 -20.85 3.59 -3.14
C ILE A 36 -20.94 3.87 -1.63
N ARG A 37 -20.33 2.99 -0.82
CA ARG A 37 -20.31 3.15 0.64
C ARG A 37 -19.09 3.94 1.09
N HIS A 38 -17.95 3.68 0.45
CA HIS A 38 -16.65 4.22 0.83
C HIS A 38 -15.90 4.75 -0.40
N ILE A 39 -15.10 5.78 -0.16
CA ILE A 39 -14.23 6.38 -1.18
C ILE A 39 -12.80 5.89 -0.97
N GLY A 40 -12.20 5.35 -2.03
CA GLY A 40 -10.81 4.90 -2.05
C GLY A 40 -9.96 5.68 -3.04
N LEU A 41 -8.65 5.66 -2.78
CA LEU A 41 -7.62 6.17 -3.69
C LEU A 41 -6.57 5.08 -3.90
N SER A 42 -6.06 4.95 -5.13
CA SER A 42 -4.85 4.19 -5.44
C SER A 42 -3.75 5.14 -5.88
N SER A 43 -2.63 5.15 -5.20
CA SER A 43 -1.47 5.99 -5.51
C SER A 43 -0.16 5.36 -5.05
N HIS A 44 0.95 5.78 -5.68
CA HIS A 44 2.32 5.43 -5.28
C HIS A 44 3.05 6.61 -4.64
N THR A 45 2.47 7.81 -4.68
CA THR A 45 3.12 9.07 -4.32
C THR A 45 2.61 9.62 -2.99
N PRO A 46 3.42 9.59 -1.91
CA PRO A 46 2.99 10.05 -0.59
C PRO A 46 2.46 11.48 -0.59
N SER A 47 3.12 12.41 -1.28
CA SER A 47 2.73 13.83 -1.31
C SER A 47 1.36 14.06 -1.95
N VAL A 48 0.97 13.26 -2.95
CA VAL A 48 -0.37 13.30 -3.56
C VAL A 48 -1.41 12.78 -2.57
N VAL A 49 -1.12 11.67 -1.90
CA VAL A 49 -2.02 11.10 -0.89
C VAL A 49 -2.25 12.08 0.25
N GLN A 50 -1.20 12.80 0.71
CA GLN A 50 -1.32 13.83 1.74
C GLN A 50 -2.34 14.92 1.36
N LYS A 51 -2.31 15.39 0.11
CA LYS A 51 -3.28 16.37 -0.41
C LYS A 51 -4.72 15.83 -0.39
N VAL A 52 -4.92 14.55 -0.74
CA VAL A 52 -6.27 13.94 -0.70
C VAL A 52 -6.74 13.72 0.73
N LEU A 53 -5.85 13.36 1.66
CA LEU A 53 -6.18 13.30 3.09
C LEU A 53 -6.62 14.66 3.65
N ASP A 54 -6.03 15.77 3.18
CA ASP A 54 -6.46 17.12 3.57
C ASP A 54 -7.92 17.42 3.19
N MET A 55 -8.44 16.79 2.14
CA MET A 55 -9.84 16.92 1.72
C MET A 55 -10.82 16.21 2.65
N LYS A 56 -10.35 15.32 3.55
CA LYS A 56 -11.17 14.57 4.53
C LYS A 56 -12.29 13.73 3.91
N ILE A 57 -12.06 13.18 2.73
CA ILE A 57 -13.05 12.40 1.97
C ILE A 57 -12.68 10.90 1.89
N LEU A 58 -11.42 10.56 2.21
CA LEU A 58 -10.88 9.23 1.97
C LEU A 58 -11.22 8.27 3.11
N ASP A 59 -11.74 7.10 2.75
CA ASP A 59 -11.99 5.99 3.67
C ASP A 59 -10.92 4.90 3.54
N MET A 60 -10.33 4.73 2.33
CA MET A 60 -9.36 3.68 2.04
C MET A 60 -8.28 4.17 1.09
N LEU A 61 -7.04 3.82 1.38
CA LEU A 61 -5.88 4.04 0.53
C LEU A 61 -5.33 2.70 0.04
N MET A 62 -5.21 2.50 -1.28
CA MET A 62 -4.38 1.43 -1.84
C MET A 62 -2.99 1.99 -2.11
N PHE A 63 -1.99 1.46 -1.41
CA PHE A 63 -0.62 2.01 -1.44
C PHE A 63 0.44 0.92 -1.53
N SER A 64 1.55 1.23 -2.18
CA SER A 64 2.68 0.31 -2.29
C SER A 64 3.51 0.32 -1.01
N ILE A 65 3.50 -0.78 -0.25
CA ILE A 65 4.28 -0.94 0.97
C ILE A 65 5.11 -2.21 0.89
N ASN A 66 6.40 -2.06 1.02
CA ASN A 66 7.37 -3.14 1.19
C ASN A 66 8.68 -2.56 1.74
N PRO A 67 9.56 -3.39 2.31
CA PRO A 67 10.80 -2.88 2.92
C PRO A 67 11.74 -2.21 1.92
N ALA A 68 11.80 -2.64 0.66
CA ALA A 68 12.66 -1.98 -0.32
C ALA A 68 12.25 -0.51 -0.52
N TYR A 69 10.96 -0.22 -0.59
CA TYR A 69 10.47 1.14 -0.76
C TYR A 69 10.58 1.96 0.52
N ASP A 70 10.27 1.36 1.66
CA ASP A 70 10.29 2.06 2.96
C ASP A 70 11.70 2.37 3.45
N TYR A 71 12.71 1.59 3.05
CA TYR A 71 14.12 1.87 3.31
C TYR A 71 14.82 2.63 2.17
N ASN A 72 14.05 3.12 1.20
CA ASN A 72 14.54 3.87 0.04
C ASN A 72 15.55 3.09 -0.81
N HIS A 73 15.36 1.78 -0.91
CA HIS A 73 16.11 0.88 -1.77
C HIS A 73 15.26 0.48 -2.98
N GLY A 74 15.63 0.91 -4.17
CA GLY A 74 15.00 0.47 -5.41
C GLY A 74 14.48 1.61 -6.29
N GLU A 75 14.40 1.33 -7.58
CA GLU A 75 14.06 2.31 -8.63
C GLU A 75 12.64 2.88 -8.49
N TYR A 76 11.75 2.19 -7.78
CA TYR A 76 10.34 2.56 -7.67
C TYR A 76 9.96 3.06 -6.27
N ALA A 77 10.95 3.36 -5.42
CA ALA A 77 10.71 3.97 -4.12
C ALA A 77 10.38 5.45 -4.31
N ILE A 78 9.10 5.80 -4.25
CA ILE A 78 8.64 7.19 -4.30
C ILE A 78 8.42 7.69 -2.87
N GLY A 79 9.00 8.85 -2.56
CA GLY A 79 9.00 9.44 -1.22
C GLY A 79 10.09 8.87 -0.30
N GLY A 80 10.56 9.66 0.64
CA GLY A 80 11.55 9.24 1.64
C GLY A 80 10.95 8.35 2.73
N SER A 81 11.79 7.61 3.45
CA SER A 81 11.38 6.72 4.55
C SER A 81 10.52 7.43 5.61
N ASP A 82 10.92 8.64 6.00
CA ASP A 82 10.19 9.44 6.99
C ASP A 82 8.82 9.89 6.47
N GLU A 83 8.75 10.31 5.20
CA GLU A 83 7.52 10.74 4.55
C GLU A 83 6.51 9.58 4.48
N ARG A 84 6.97 8.39 4.09
CA ARG A 84 6.16 7.18 4.03
C ARG A 84 5.66 6.77 5.42
N SER A 85 6.54 6.74 6.41
CA SER A 85 6.19 6.44 7.81
C SER A 85 5.20 7.45 8.39
N ALA A 86 5.36 8.73 8.08
CA ALA A 86 4.42 9.78 8.50
C ALA A 86 3.04 9.59 7.86
N LEU A 87 3.00 9.21 6.57
CA LEU A 87 1.76 8.90 5.86
C LEU A 87 1.00 7.76 6.53
N TYR A 88 1.67 6.65 6.88
CA TYR A 88 1.03 5.49 7.53
C TYR A 88 0.41 5.87 8.87
N ARG A 89 1.17 6.58 9.71
CA ARG A 89 0.66 7.09 11.00
C ARG A 89 -0.51 8.05 10.83
N ARG A 90 -0.48 8.90 9.80
CA ARG A 90 -1.58 9.81 9.49
C ARG A 90 -2.85 9.05 9.08
N CYS A 91 -2.73 8.07 8.18
CA CYS A 91 -3.86 7.22 7.79
C CYS A 91 -4.49 6.55 9.01
N GLN A 92 -3.67 5.96 9.90
CA GLN A 92 -4.16 5.35 11.13
C GLN A 92 -4.89 6.35 12.03
N ALA A 93 -4.31 7.53 12.24
CA ALA A 93 -4.89 8.56 13.11
C ALA A 93 -6.22 9.12 12.57
N GLU A 94 -6.36 9.19 11.24
CA GLU A 94 -7.57 9.69 10.57
C GLU A 94 -8.60 8.59 10.27
N GLY A 95 -8.33 7.33 10.63
CA GLY A 95 -9.25 6.20 10.38
C GLY A 95 -9.31 5.76 8.92
N VAL A 96 -8.30 6.09 8.12
CA VAL A 96 -8.17 5.66 6.72
C VAL A 96 -7.44 4.32 6.67
N GLY A 97 -8.13 3.25 6.23
CA GLY A 97 -7.55 1.93 6.11
C GLY A 97 -6.61 1.81 4.91
N ILE A 98 -5.42 1.22 5.10
CA ILE A 98 -4.48 0.99 4.00
C ILE A 98 -4.62 -0.44 3.48
N SER A 99 -4.88 -0.57 2.17
CA SER A 99 -4.79 -1.83 1.42
C SER A 99 -3.45 -1.85 0.68
N VAL A 100 -2.58 -2.80 1.05
CA VAL A 100 -1.21 -2.82 0.52
C VAL A 100 -1.13 -3.50 -0.83
N MET A 101 -0.55 -2.82 -1.81
CA MET A 101 -0.08 -3.39 -3.07
C MET A 101 1.45 -3.47 -3.11
N LYS A 102 2.00 -4.25 -4.05
CA LYS A 102 3.46 -4.39 -4.27
C LYS A 102 4.24 -4.94 -3.06
N ALA A 103 3.62 -5.72 -2.18
CA ALA A 103 4.26 -6.28 -0.99
C ALA A 103 5.59 -7.02 -1.28
N PHE A 104 5.74 -7.58 -2.47
CA PHE A 104 6.95 -8.31 -2.90
C PHE A 104 7.89 -7.47 -3.79
N SER A 105 7.62 -6.16 -3.95
CA SER A 105 8.38 -5.31 -4.89
C SER A 105 8.49 -5.91 -6.30
N GLY A 106 7.35 -6.36 -6.88
CA GLY A 106 7.35 -7.05 -8.19
C GLY A 106 8.02 -8.42 -8.20
N GLY A 107 8.29 -9.00 -7.04
CA GLY A 107 9.03 -10.26 -6.87
C GLY A 107 10.52 -10.06 -6.55
N GLN A 108 11.02 -8.83 -6.63
CA GLN A 108 12.43 -8.50 -6.37
C GLN A 108 12.90 -8.97 -4.99
N LEU A 109 12.06 -8.84 -3.97
CA LEU A 109 12.40 -9.24 -2.59
C LEU A 109 12.49 -10.75 -2.40
N LEU A 110 11.90 -11.55 -3.27
CA LEU A 110 11.83 -13.00 -3.15
C LEU A 110 13.05 -13.72 -3.77
N ASP A 111 13.98 -13.00 -4.37
CA ASP A 111 15.21 -13.54 -4.98
C ASP A 111 16.42 -12.78 -4.42
N ALA A 112 17.40 -13.53 -3.86
CA ALA A 112 18.62 -12.95 -3.29
C ALA A 112 19.47 -12.18 -4.31
N LYS A 113 19.34 -12.47 -5.60
CA LYS A 113 20.09 -11.77 -6.67
C LYS A 113 19.51 -10.40 -6.98
N THR A 114 18.21 -10.21 -6.75
CA THR A 114 17.49 -8.96 -7.06
C THR A 114 17.11 -8.17 -5.82
N SER A 115 17.11 -8.80 -4.66
CA SER A 115 16.81 -8.16 -3.39
C SER A 115 17.88 -7.12 -3.04
N PRO A 116 17.49 -5.88 -2.72
CA PRO A 116 18.44 -4.84 -2.32
C PRO A 116 19.11 -5.13 -0.97
N PHE A 117 18.63 -6.13 -0.25
CA PHE A 117 19.19 -6.56 1.04
C PHE A 117 20.25 -7.66 0.91
N GLY A 118 20.63 -8.07 -0.31
CA GLY A 118 21.61 -9.13 -0.56
C GLY A 118 21.15 -10.53 -0.18
N GLN A 119 19.90 -10.67 0.24
CA GLN A 119 19.27 -11.95 0.61
C GLN A 119 17.79 -11.93 0.24
N ALA A 120 17.22 -13.11 -0.03
CA ALA A 120 15.81 -13.23 -0.32
C ALA A 120 14.99 -13.15 0.98
N MET A 121 13.85 -12.48 0.91
CA MET A 121 12.79 -12.59 1.88
C MET A 121 11.78 -13.67 1.45
N THR A 122 11.06 -14.23 2.40
CA THR A 122 9.91 -15.08 2.10
C THR A 122 8.65 -14.24 1.88
N GLU A 123 7.65 -14.82 1.22
CA GLU A 123 6.34 -14.18 1.09
C GLU A 123 5.74 -13.84 2.46
N TYR A 124 5.98 -14.67 3.47
CA TYR A 124 5.46 -14.47 4.83
C TYR A 124 6.10 -13.26 5.52
N GLN A 125 7.40 -13.11 5.38
CA GLN A 125 8.13 -11.95 5.91
C GLN A 125 7.68 -10.64 5.25
N CYS A 126 7.51 -10.65 3.94
CA CYS A 126 7.01 -9.47 3.21
C CYS A 126 5.57 -9.10 3.61
N ILE A 127 4.69 -10.09 3.76
CA ILE A 127 3.29 -9.86 4.17
C ILE A 127 3.26 -9.35 5.62
N GLN A 128 4.02 -9.96 6.53
CA GLN A 128 4.07 -9.54 7.93
C GLN A 128 4.63 -8.13 8.05
N TYR A 129 5.72 -7.82 7.33
CA TYR A 129 6.27 -6.46 7.27
C TYR A 129 5.19 -5.43 6.92
N ALA A 130 4.40 -5.71 5.90
CA ALA A 130 3.35 -4.79 5.47
C ALA A 130 2.23 -4.67 6.51
N LEU A 131 1.79 -5.78 7.10
CA LEU A 131 0.74 -5.80 8.13
C LEU A 131 1.14 -5.06 9.42
N ASP A 132 2.42 -5.00 9.74
CA ASP A 132 2.93 -4.30 10.91
C ASP A 132 3.02 -2.77 10.71
N ARG A 133 2.74 -2.26 9.52
CA ARG A 133 2.73 -0.80 9.28
C ARG A 133 1.44 -0.17 9.81
N PRO A 134 1.53 1.03 10.42
CA PRO A 134 0.37 1.74 10.94
C PRO A 134 -0.73 1.90 9.88
N GLY A 135 -1.98 1.67 10.24
CA GLY A 135 -3.13 1.87 9.37
C GLY A 135 -3.37 0.76 8.33
N VAL A 136 -2.46 -0.21 8.19
CA VAL A 136 -2.65 -1.33 7.25
C VAL A 136 -3.73 -2.28 7.76
N VAL A 137 -4.70 -2.56 6.90
CA VAL A 137 -5.83 -3.46 7.18
C VAL A 137 -5.83 -4.71 6.30
N THR A 138 -5.18 -4.66 5.14
CA THR A 138 -5.10 -5.81 4.23
C THR A 138 -3.90 -5.71 3.30
N VAL A 139 -3.43 -6.86 2.82
CA VAL A 139 -2.35 -6.97 1.85
C VAL A 139 -2.85 -7.75 0.63
N LEU A 140 -2.59 -7.20 -0.56
CA LEU A 140 -2.90 -7.83 -1.85
C LEU A 140 -1.61 -8.38 -2.47
N PRO A 141 -1.19 -9.59 -2.10
CA PRO A 141 0.01 -10.19 -2.66
C PRO A 141 -0.20 -10.58 -4.12
N GLY A 142 0.83 -10.43 -4.94
CA GLY A 142 0.80 -10.87 -6.32
C GLY A 142 0.77 -12.39 -6.44
N VAL A 143 -0.17 -12.91 -7.23
CA VAL A 143 -0.37 -14.33 -7.50
C VAL A 143 -0.35 -14.56 -9.01
N ARG A 144 0.48 -15.48 -9.51
CA ARG A 144 0.60 -15.82 -10.93
C ARG A 144 -0.07 -17.15 -11.28
N ASN A 145 -0.14 -18.04 -10.29
CA ASN A 145 -0.64 -19.41 -10.46
C ASN A 145 -1.19 -19.94 -9.12
N ARG A 146 -1.72 -21.16 -9.17
CA ARG A 146 -2.34 -21.83 -8.02
C ARG A 146 -1.30 -22.15 -6.93
N GLU A 147 -0.09 -22.48 -7.30
CA GLU A 147 1.00 -22.81 -6.37
C GLU A 147 1.41 -21.57 -5.57
N ASP A 148 1.51 -20.41 -6.21
CA ASP A 148 1.75 -19.14 -5.53
C ASP A 148 0.65 -18.86 -4.49
N LEU A 149 -0.61 -19.04 -4.89
CA LEU A 149 -1.74 -18.84 -3.98
C LEU A 149 -1.67 -19.78 -2.77
N GLN A 150 -1.39 -21.06 -2.99
CA GLN A 150 -1.29 -22.04 -1.90
C GLN A 150 -0.17 -21.70 -0.92
N ARG A 151 1.00 -21.25 -1.42
CA ARG A 151 2.10 -20.79 -0.56
C ARG A 151 1.68 -19.58 0.27
N ILE A 152 1.07 -18.58 -0.36
CA ILE A 152 0.63 -17.35 0.33
C ILE A 152 -0.42 -17.65 1.40
N LEU A 153 -1.38 -18.53 1.12
CA LEU A 153 -2.38 -18.96 2.09
C LEU A 153 -1.76 -19.69 3.31
N GLY A 154 -0.58 -20.26 3.15
CA GLY A 154 0.20 -20.82 4.26
C GLY A 154 0.58 -19.79 5.32
N PHE A 155 0.53 -18.49 5.03
CA PHE A 155 0.76 -17.39 5.97
C PHE A 155 -0.12 -17.50 7.22
N PHE A 156 -1.38 -17.89 7.07
CA PHE A 156 -2.32 -18.00 8.19
C PHE A 156 -1.97 -19.09 9.19
N ASN A 157 -1.19 -20.09 8.78
CA ASN A 157 -0.73 -21.21 9.62
C ASN A 157 0.78 -21.13 9.92
N ALA A 158 1.45 -20.06 9.47
CA ALA A 158 2.88 -19.90 9.69
C ALA A 158 3.17 -19.45 11.13
N THR A 159 4.26 -19.97 11.70
CA THR A 159 4.76 -19.55 13.03
C THR A 159 5.34 -18.13 12.95
N ASP A 160 5.47 -17.46 14.09
CA ASP A 160 6.07 -16.11 14.18
C ASP A 160 7.52 -16.12 13.67
N GLU A 161 8.28 -17.19 13.90
CA GLU A 161 9.64 -17.37 13.39
C GLU A 161 9.69 -17.28 11.84
N LYS A 162 8.71 -17.87 11.14
CA LYS A 162 8.64 -17.83 9.67
C LYS A 162 8.23 -16.45 9.13
N LYS A 163 7.64 -15.62 9.97
CA LYS A 163 7.21 -14.26 9.66
C LYS A 163 8.22 -13.22 10.10
N ASP A 164 9.23 -13.61 10.88
CA ASP A 164 10.26 -12.71 11.40
C ASP A 164 11.11 -12.16 10.25
N TYR A 165 11.07 -10.84 10.10
CA TYR A 165 11.84 -10.07 9.13
C TYR A 165 12.94 -9.21 9.78
N SER A 166 13.32 -9.50 11.03
CA SER A 166 14.35 -8.75 11.77
C SER A 166 15.70 -8.70 11.04
N MET A 167 15.94 -9.65 10.14
CA MET A 167 17.12 -9.72 9.28
C MET A 167 17.37 -8.45 8.45
N ILE A 168 16.33 -7.70 8.11
CA ILE A 168 16.48 -6.45 7.34
C ILE A 168 16.58 -5.20 8.22
N SER A 169 16.28 -5.30 9.52
CA SER A 169 16.32 -4.18 10.45
C SER A 169 17.75 -3.85 10.92
N SER A 170 18.72 -4.72 10.61
CA SER A 170 20.13 -4.59 10.97
C SER A 170 21.01 -4.08 9.82
N LEU A 171 20.42 -3.72 8.70
CA LEU A 171 21.06 -3.15 7.53
C LEU A 171 20.78 -1.66 7.42
#